data_7bdff1f95b578fd4fbb38fb469be8f6c
#
_entry.id   7bdff1f95b578fd4fbb38fb469be8f6c
#
_cell.length_a   1.000
_cell.length_b   1.000
_cell.length_c   1.000
_cell.angle_alpha   90.00
_cell.angle_beta   90.00
_cell.angle_gamma   90.00
#
_symmetry.space_group_name_H-M   'P 1'
#
loop_
_entity.id
_entity.type
_entity.pdbx_description
1 polymer ?
#
loop_
_entity_poly.entity_id
_entity_poly.type
_entity_poly.pdbx_seq_one_letter_code
_entity_poly.pdbx_strand_id
1 'polypeptide(L)'
;MISLHIHKGTIVNSTSTDTLGGRIGSELKRSGISMRELARRIDIAQPSISKWCSNQAVPRVIYLERMAKVFGVSAHWLTYGEHASGRDEVVIRPRPESSETIGLSLTADSAKRTFGTEANKLSLFTQESDDMAPTIRSGSLVVINHTINKVIGSGVYLVQVGETKELRRIQPLVDGTLDIRIDNPKRFANEIATDDKIVILGKVLSTVSVKHIR
;
A
#
# COMPACT_ATOMS: atom_id res chain seq x y z
N MET A 1 -8.23 3.94 -13.41
CA MET A 1 -8.55 2.54 -13.01
C MET A 1 -7.27 1.75 -13.13
N ILE A 2 -6.58 1.51 -12.01
CA ILE A 2 -5.34 0.72 -11.98
C ILE A 2 -5.75 -0.66 -11.49
N SER A 3 -5.71 -1.65 -12.41
CA SER A 3 -5.94 -3.05 -12.09
C SER A 3 -4.60 -3.64 -11.64
N LEU A 4 -4.45 -3.96 -10.35
CA LEU A 4 -3.28 -4.70 -9.87
C LEU A 4 -3.44 -6.16 -10.33
N HIS A 5 -2.72 -6.53 -11.38
CA HIS A 5 -2.53 -7.92 -11.76
C HIS A 5 -1.32 -8.47 -11.00
N ILE A 6 -1.56 -9.39 -10.09
CA ILE A 6 -0.47 -10.20 -9.52
C ILE A 6 -0.09 -11.24 -10.58
N HIS A 7 0.99 -10.97 -11.31
CA HIS A 7 1.59 -11.95 -12.21
C HIS A 7 2.58 -12.80 -11.42
N LYS A 8 2.35 -14.12 -11.42
CA LYS A 8 3.39 -15.10 -11.16
C LYS A 8 4.42 -15.03 -12.30
N GLY A 9 5.69 -14.78 -11.93
CA GLY A 9 6.85 -15.13 -12.74
C GLY A 9 7.12 -14.22 -13.93
N THR A 10 7.73 -13.06 -13.67
CA THR A 10 8.56 -12.41 -14.67
C THR A 10 9.99 -12.46 -14.16
N ILE A 11 10.86 -13.13 -14.94
CA ILE A 11 12.31 -13.07 -14.77
C ILE A 11 12.70 -11.63 -15.13
N VAL A 12 12.83 -10.78 -14.13
CA VAL A 12 13.46 -9.47 -14.28
C VAL A 12 14.95 -9.66 -14.10
N ASN A 13 15.75 -9.12 -15.01
CA ASN A 13 17.19 -9.05 -14.87
C ASN A 13 17.54 -8.53 -13.47
N SER A 14 18.10 -9.42 -12.64
CA SER A 14 18.46 -9.14 -11.26
C SER A 14 19.52 -8.03 -11.22
N THR A 15 19.15 -6.86 -10.74
CA THR A 15 20.13 -5.89 -10.27
C THR A 15 20.93 -6.54 -9.14
N SER A 16 22.20 -6.16 -8.94
CA SER A 16 23.08 -6.79 -7.95
C SER A 16 22.54 -6.79 -6.50
N THR A 17 21.46 -6.05 -6.25
CA THR A 17 20.77 -5.95 -4.95
C THR A 17 19.66 -6.98 -4.75
N ASP A 18 19.23 -7.72 -5.77
CA ASP A 18 18.14 -8.70 -5.66
C ASP A 18 18.56 -10.02 -4.99
N THR A 19 19.86 -10.26 -4.85
CA THR A 19 20.38 -11.45 -4.18
C THR A 19 20.83 -11.13 -2.75
N LEU A 20 20.85 -12.15 -1.89
CA LEU A 20 21.38 -12.01 -0.52
C LEU A 20 22.80 -11.42 -0.53
N GLY A 21 23.68 -11.94 -1.36
CA GLY A 21 25.06 -11.44 -1.47
C GLY A 21 25.12 -10.01 -1.99
N GLY A 22 24.26 -9.65 -2.94
CA GLY A 22 24.14 -8.28 -3.44
C GLY A 22 23.69 -7.31 -2.35
N ARG A 23 22.72 -7.70 -1.50
CA ARG A 23 22.27 -6.90 -0.35
C ARG A 23 23.37 -6.72 0.70
N ILE A 24 24.09 -7.79 1.04
CA ILE A 24 25.26 -7.70 1.96
C ILE A 24 26.31 -6.73 1.38
N GLY A 25 26.61 -6.85 0.11
CA GLY A 25 27.57 -5.96 -0.59
C GLY A 25 27.14 -4.50 -0.60
N SER A 26 25.86 -4.24 -0.82
CA SER A 26 25.25 -2.89 -0.77
C SER A 26 25.34 -2.28 0.63
N GLU A 27 25.06 -3.08 1.66
CA GLU A 27 25.14 -2.61 3.05
C GLU A 27 26.57 -2.34 3.50
N LEU A 28 27.56 -3.13 3.07
CA LEU A 28 28.96 -2.83 3.28
C LEU A 28 29.35 -1.46 2.68
N LYS A 29 28.93 -1.19 1.46
CA LYS A 29 29.17 0.11 0.80
C LYS A 29 28.46 1.25 1.52
N ARG A 30 27.17 1.09 1.85
CA ARG A 30 26.37 2.12 2.52
C ARG A 30 26.92 2.48 3.91
N SER A 31 27.34 1.46 4.67
CA SER A 31 27.85 1.64 6.03
C SER A 31 29.32 2.04 6.10
N GLY A 32 30.04 2.02 4.99
CA GLY A 32 31.49 2.27 4.96
C GLY A 32 32.33 1.21 5.66
N ILE A 33 31.75 0.03 5.99
CA ILE A 33 32.42 -1.05 6.70
C ILE A 33 33.10 -1.99 5.71
N SER A 34 34.37 -2.31 5.94
CA SER A 34 35.07 -3.31 5.12
C SER A 34 34.62 -4.75 5.46
N MET A 35 34.78 -5.68 4.52
CA MET A 35 34.50 -7.12 4.78
C MET A 35 35.29 -7.66 5.96
N ARG A 36 36.54 -7.20 6.15
CA ARG A 36 37.39 -7.59 7.28
C ARG A 36 36.83 -7.08 8.60
N GLU A 37 36.37 -5.84 8.63
CA GLU A 37 35.78 -5.25 9.83
C GLU A 37 34.44 -5.89 10.16
N LEU A 38 33.59 -6.17 9.16
CA LEU A 38 32.35 -6.93 9.36
C LEU A 38 32.65 -8.30 9.95
N ALA A 39 33.61 -9.04 9.38
CA ALA A 39 34.02 -10.37 9.85
C ALA A 39 34.43 -10.35 11.32
N ARG A 40 35.23 -9.33 11.71
CA ARG A 40 35.64 -9.13 13.11
C ARG A 40 34.44 -8.86 14.04
N ARG A 41 33.47 -8.03 13.61
CA ARG A 41 32.31 -7.67 14.43
C ARG A 41 31.34 -8.83 14.66
N ILE A 42 31.22 -9.74 13.68
CA ILE A 42 30.30 -10.88 13.79
C ILE A 42 31.00 -12.19 14.19
N ASP A 43 32.30 -12.11 14.47
CA ASP A 43 33.14 -13.24 14.90
C ASP A 43 33.17 -14.40 13.88
N ILE A 44 33.69 -14.10 12.68
CA ILE A 44 33.86 -15.07 11.60
C ILE A 44 35.08 -14.75 10.74
N ALA A 45 35.58 -15.72 9.99
CA ALA A 45 36.68 -15.50 9.06
C ALA A 45 36.21 -14.68 7.82
N GLN A 46 37.00 -13.69 7.38
CA GLN A 46 36.68 -12.82 6.25
C GLN A 46 36.36 -13.57 4.95
N PRO A 47 36.99 -14.72 4.59
CA PRO A 47 36.62 -15.49 3.40
C PRO A 47 35.15 -15.93 3.36
N SER A 48 34.53 -16.13 4.53
CA SER A 48 33.08 -16.44 4.60
C SER A 48 32.22 -15.29 4.12
N ILE A 49 32.56 -14.04 4.50
CA ILE A 49 31.87 -12.85 4.04
C ILE A 49 31.97 -12.74 2.50
N SER A 50 33.18 -12.97 1.96
CA SER A 50 33.43 -12.94 0.51
C SER A 50 32.54 -13.95 -0.23
N LYS A 51 32.47 -15.19 0.27
CA LYS A 51 31.61 -16.24 -0.31
C LYS A 51 30.12 -15.88 -0.26
N TRP A 52 29.68 -15.22 0.82
CA TRP A 52 28.29 -14.76 0.94
C TRP A 52 27.98 -13.61 -0.01
N CYS A 53 28.88 -12.64 -0.15
CA CYS A 53 28.72 -11.55 -1.11
C CYS A 53 28.68 -12.01 -2.57
N SER A 54 29.41 -13.10 -2.88
CA SER A 54 29.41 -13.69 -4.23
C SER A 54 28.33 -14.77 -4.45
N ASN A 55 27.43 -14.98 -3.47
CA ASN A 55 26.38 -16.02 -3.48
C ASN A 55 26.92 -17.47 -3.63
N GLN A 56 28.19 -17.72 -3.29
CA GLN A 56 28.80 -19.05 -3.27
C GLN A 56 28.44 -19.87 -2.03
N ALA A 57 27.95 -19.21 -1.00
CA ALA A 57 27.47 -19.84 0.24
C ALA A 57 26.35 -19.01 0.86
N VAL A 58 25.51 -19.66 1.65
CA VAL A 58 24.42 -19.02 2.40
C VAL A 58 24.84 -18.95 3.88
N PRO A 59 24.76 -17.76 4.52
CA PRO A 59 25.02 -17.63 5.96
C PRO A 59 23.99 -18.40 6.78
N ARG A 60 24.40 -18.94 7.93
CA ARG A 60 23.44 -19.43 8.93
C ARG A 60 22.67 -18.27 9.53
N VAL A 61 21.45 -18.52 10.02
CA VAL A 61 20.53 -17.51 10.58
C VAL A 61 21.22 -16.62 11.64
N ILE A 62 22.04 -17.20 12.51
CA ILE A 62 22.77 -16.45 13.53
C ILE A 62 23.69 -15.35 12.95
N TYR A 63 24.31 -15.59 11.81
CA TYR A 63 25.17 -14.60 11.16
C TYR A 63 24.35 -13.55 10.42
N LEU A 64 23.17 -13.91 9.86
CA LEU A 64 22.23 -12.96 9.28
C LEU A 64 21.73 -11.97 10.33
N GLU A 65 21.40 -12.45 11.53
CA GLU A 65 20.99 -11.60 12.66
C GLU A 65 22.12 -10.66 13.13
N ARG A 66 23.35 -11.19 13.24
CA ARG A 66 24.52 -10.39 13.62
C ARG A 66 24.83 -9.31 12.57
N MET A 67 24.83 -9.66 11.27
CA MET A 67 25.03 -8.70 10.20
C MET A 67 23.93 -7.63 10.17
N ALA A 68 22.67 -8.04 10.35
CA ALA A 68 21.54 -7.14 10.40
C ALA A 68 21.69 -6.09 11.53
N LYS A 69 22.12 -6.51 12.71
CA LYS A 69 22.45 -5.59 13.82
C LYS A 69 23.57 -4.61 13.48
N VAL A 70 24.65 -5.09 12.84
CA VAL A 70 25.78 -4.24 12.45
C VAL A 70 25.37 -3.21 11.41
N PHE A 71 24.54 -3.57 10.45
CA PHE A 71 24.06 -2.70 9.38
C PHE A 71 22.86 -1.82 9.77
N GLY A 72 22.19 -2.13 10.88
CA GLY A 72 20.98 -1.42 11.30
C GLY A 72 19.76 -1.74 10.44
N VAL A 73 19.71 -2.95 9.87
CA VAL A 73 18.61 -3.45 9.04
C VAL A 73 17.94 -4.67 9.69
N SER A 74 16.78 -5.13 9.16
CA SER A 74 16.21 -6.39 9.65
C SER A 74 16.89 -7.60 9.02
N ALA A 75 17.02 -8.70 9.79
CA ALA A 75 17.56 -9.96 9.27
C ALA A 75 16.69 -10.53 8.15
N HIS A 76 15.40 -10.30 8.21
CA HIS A 76 14.46 -10.70 7.17
C HIS A 76 14.70 -9.92 5.86
N TRP A 77 14.87 -8.58 5.93
CA TRP A 77 15.23 -7.80 4.77
C TRP A 77 16.55 -8.26 4.16
N LEU A 78 17.56 -8.50 5.00
CA LEU A 78 18.86 -8.98 4.52
C LEU A 78 18.72 -10.31 3.78
N THR A 79 17.83 -11.20 4.23
CA THR A 79 17.64 -12.56 3.70
C THR A 79 16.80 -12.57 2.42
N TYR A 80 15.68 -11.85 2.41
CA TYR A 80 14.64 -11.99 1.38
C TYR A 80 14.48 -10.75 0.49
N GLY A 81 15.14 -9.62 0.84
CA GLY A 81 15.00 -8.37 0.10
C GLY A 81 13.76 -7.58 0.52
N GLU A 82 13.25 -6.78 -0.38
CA GLU A 82 12.15 -5.88 -0.10
C GLU A 82 10.95 -6.56 0.59
N HIS A 83 10.32 -5.83 1.49
CA HIS A 83 9.03 -6.06 2.15
C HIS A 83 9.00 -6.85 3.45
N ALA A 84 10.14 -6.97 4.16
CA ALA A 84 10.08 -7.55 5.49
C ALA A 84 10.63 -6.65 6.61
N SER A 85 10.63 -5.38 6.42
CA SER A 85 10.94 -4.44 7.49
C SER A 85 9.66 -3.96 8.16
N GLY A 86 9.31 -4.59 9.28
CA GLY A 86 8.23 -4.12 10.16
C GLY A 86 8.43 -2.71 10.74
N ARG A 87 9.35 -1.92 10.19
CA ARG A 87 9.54 -0.50 10.53
C ARG A 87 8.83 0.45 9.57
N ASP A 88 8.55 0.02 8.33
CA ASP A 88 7.88 0.85 7.32
C ASP A 88 6.53 0.27 6.89
N GLU A 89 6.10 -0.81 7.53
CA GLU A 89 4.80 -1.39 7.26
C GLU A 89 3.71 -0.51 7.85
N VAL A 90 2.82 -0.07 6.99
CA VAL A 90 1.62 0.68 7.37
C VAL A 90 0.40 -0.15 7.06
N VAL A 91 -0.56 -0.13 7.97
CA VAL A 91 -1.82 -0.83 7.78
C VAL A 91 -2.92 0.20 7.63
N ILE A 92 -3.48 0.28 6.41
CA ILE A 92 -4.68 1.08 6.16
C ILE A 92 -5.86 0.28 6.69
N ARG A 93 -6.63 0.87 7.59
CA ARG A 93 -7.76 0.23 8.27
C ARG A 93 -9.07 0.97 7.99
N PRO A 94 -10.21 0.35 8.21
CA PRO A 94 -11.47 1.07 8.34
C PRO A 94 -11.36 2.13 9.46
N ARG A 95 -12.21 3.14 9.40
CA ARG A 95 -12.27 4.13 10.49
C ARG A 95 -12.73 3.48 11.80
N PRO A 96 -12.33 4.03 12.96
CA PRO A 96 -12.60 3.41 14.27
C PRO A 96 -14.06 3.10 14.57
N GLU A 97 -14.97 3.84 13.95
CA GLU A 97 -16.43 3.62 14.07
C GLU A 97 -16.98 2.44 13.22
N SER A 98 -16.12 1.80 12.42
CA SER A 98 -16.48 0.59 11.68
C SER A 98 -16.21 -0.65 12.52
N SER A 99 -17.12 -1.61 12.48
CA SER A 99 -16.94 -2.94 13.10
C SER A 99 -16.04 -3.88 12.29
N GLU A 100 -15.58 -3.44 11.12
CA GLU A 100 -14.75 -4.26 10.22
C GLU A 100 -13.32 -4.43 10.74
N THR A 101 -12.80 -5.65 10.65
CA THR A 101 -11.43 -6.01 11.06
C THR A 101 -10.46 -6.15 9.89
N ILE A 102 -10.89 -5.81 8.67
CA ILE A 102 -10.07 -5.90 7.47
C ILE A 102 -9.00 -4.79 7.48
N GLY A 103 -7.79 -5.13 7.04
CA GLY A 103 -6.68 -4.18 6.88
C GLY A 103 -5.93 -4.42 5.58
N LEU A 104 -5.44 -3.37 4.95
CA LEU A 104 -4.53 -3.42 3.81
C LEU A 104 -3.12 -3.08 4.31
N SER A 105 -2.23 -4.07 4.29
CA SER A 105 -0.84 -3.92 4.71
C SER A 105 0.06 -3.68 3.50
N LEU A 106 0.90 -2.65 3.57
CA LEU A 106 1.89 -2.30 2.56
C LEU A 106 2.97 -1.42 3.19
N THR A 107 4.08 -1.20 2.48
CA THR A 107 5.09 -0.26 2.98
C THR A 107 4.64 1.19 2.80
N ALA A 108 5.13 2.09 3.65
CA ALA A 108 4.82 3.52 3.59
C ALA A 108 5.13 4.11 2.20
N ASP A 109 6.27 3.72 1.61
CA ASP A 109 6.68 4.14 0.28
C ASP A 109 5.76 3.59 -0.83
N SER A 110 5.33 2.32 -0.72
CA SER A 110 4.34 1.73 -1.64
C SER A 110 2.98 2.41 -1.52
N ALA A 111 2.54 2.76 -0.30
CA ALA A 111 1.31 3.52 -0.09
C ALA A 111 1.38 4.88 -0.80
N LYS A 112 2.47 5.60 -0.60
CA LYS A 112 2.68 6.92 -1.21
C LYS A 112 2.75 6.85 -2.74
N ARG A 113 3.46 5.87 -3.31
CA ARG A 113 3.54 5.66 -4.77
C ARG A 113 2.19 5.28 -5.38
N THR A 114 1.44 4.39 -4.71
CA THR A 114 0.18 3.86 -5.24
C THR A 114 -0.96 4.86 -5.12
N PHE A 115 -1.06 5.55 -3.98
CA PHE A 115 -2.21 6.40 -3.67
C PHE A 115 -1.89 7.90 -3.74
N GLY A 116 -0.64 8.30 -4.00
CA GLY A 116 -0.22 9.69 -4.09
C GLY A 116 -0.25 10.46 -2.77
N THR A 117 -0.43 9.75 -1.64
CA THR A 117 -0.52 10.35 -0.31
C THR A 117 -0.01 9.40 0.76
N GLU A 118 0.17 9.90 1.98
CA GLU A 118 0.62 9.13 3.13
C GLU A 118 -0.49 8.21 3.66
N ALA A 119 -0.11 7.05 4.19
CA ALA A 119 -1.05 6.04 4.64
C ALA A 119 -1.95 6.49 5.81
N ASN A 120 -1.45 7.39 6.66
CA ASN A 120 -2.23 7.96 7.78
C ASN A 120 -3.40 8.86 7.33
N LYS A 121 -3.43 9.26 6.05
CA LYS A 121 -4.53 10.00 5.42
C LYS A 121 -5.54 9.08 4.74
N LEU A 122 -5.30 7.77 4.79
CA LEU A 122 -6.10 6.76 4.12
C LEU A 122 -6.94 5.97 5.12
N SER A 123 -8.09 5.53 4.67
CA SER A 123 -8.94 4.56 5.37
C SER A 123 -9.57 3.61 4.37
N LEU A 124 -10.07 2.50 4.87
CA LEU A 124 -10.83 1.52 4.08
C LEU A 124 -12.32 1.71 4.30
N PHE A 125 -13.09 1.36 3.28
CA PHE A 125 -14.55 1.28 3.33
C PHE A 125 -15.00 0.11 2.46
N THR A 126 -15.92 -0.72 2.96
CA THR A 126 -16.50 -1.80 2.19
C THR A 126 -17.78 -1.32 1.52
N GLN A 127 -17.86 -1.43 0.21
CA GLN A 127 -19.08 -1.13 -0.54
C GLN A 127 -20.07 -2.29 -0.40
N GLU A 128 -21.12 -2.12 0.38
CA GLU A 128 -22.11 -3.17 0.62
C GLU A 128 -23.17 -3.23 -0.47
N SER A 129 -23.58 -2.07 -1.01
CA SER A 129 -24.61 -1.98 -2.05
C SER A 129 -24.02 -2.12 -3.46
N ASP A 130 -24.89 -2.33 -4.45
CA ASP A 130 -24.54 -2.34 -5.87
C ASP A 130 -24.75 -0.99 -6.57
N ASP A 131 -25.01 0.09 -5.81
CA ASP A 131 -25.30 1.43 -6.34
C ASP A 131 -24.21 1.99 -7.24
N MET A 132 -22.96 1.60 -6.99
CA MET A 132 -21.81 2.04 -7.78
C MET A 132 -21.38 1.02 -8.84
N ALA A 133 -22.14 -0.05 -9.08
CA ALA A 133 -21.85 -0.99 -10.15
C ALA A 133 -22.08 -0.35 -11.54
N PRO A 134 -21.30 -0.68 -12.56
CA PRO A 134 -20.21 -1.67 -12.57
C PRO A 134 -18.85 -1.12 -12.08
N THR A 135 -18.75 0.18 -11.76
CA THR A 135 -17.49 0.84 -11.39
C THR A 135 -16.92 0.27 -10.08
N ILE A 136 -17.77 0.18 -9.07
CA ILE A 136 -17.45 -0.41 -7.76
C ILE A 136 -18.57 -1.39 -7.42
N ARG A 137 -18.23 -2.67 -7.37
CA ARG A 137 -19.21 -3.73 -7.09
C ARG A 137 -19.42 -3.88 -5.59
N SER A 138 -20.59 -4.41 -5.20
CA SER A 138 -20.83 -4.86 -3.83
C SER A 138 -19.74 -5.83 -3.37
N GLY A 139 -19.30 -5.72 -2.12
CA GLY A 139 -18.18 -6.47 -1.55
C GLY A 139 -16.79 -5.94 -1.90
N SER A 140 -16.68 -4.89 -2.73
CA SER A 140 -15.37 -4.27 -3.02
C SER A 140 -14.87 -3.46 -1.84
N LEU A 141 -13.58 -3.63 -1.53
CA LEU A 141 -12.88 -2.79 -0.57
C LEU A 141 -12.38 -1.51 -1.27
N VAL A 142 -12.65 -0.36 -0.69
CA VAL A 142 -12.38 0.95 -1.27
C VAL A 142 -11.37 1.69 -0.39
N VAL A 143 -10.33 2.25 -1.03
CA VAL A 143 -9.34 3.11 -0.36
C VAL A 143 -9.76 4.56 -0.50
N ILE A 144 -9.89 5.24 0.63
CA ILE A 144 -10.42 6.59 0.73
C ILE A 144 -9.38 7.50 1.37
N ASN A 145 -9.16 8.68 0.78
CA ASN A 145 -8.47 9.76 1.47
C ASN A 145 -9.49 10.53 2.34
N HIS A 146 -9.47 10.27 3.63
CA HIS A 146 -10.41 10.86 4.58
C HIS A 146 -10.07 12.29 5.01
N THR A 147 -8.93 12.83 4.55
CA THR A 147 -8.60 14.24 4.79
C THR A 147 -9.23 15.17 3.76
N ILE A 148 -9.80 14.62 2.68
CA ILE A 148 -10.54 15.36 1.67
C ILE A 148 -12.01 15.41 2.10
N ASN A 149 -12.37 16.49 2.76
CA ASN A 149 -13.71 16.71 3.34
C ASN A 149 -14.57 17.72 2.56
N LYS A 150 -14.18 18.01 1.31
CA LYS A 150 -14.91 18.85 0.36
C LYS A 150 -14.73 18.35 -1.05
N VAL A 151 -15.58 18.79 -1.97
CA VAL A 151 -15.44 18.42 -3.39
C VAL A 151 -14.27 19.18 -4.02
N ILE A 152 -13.28 18.46 -4.52
CA ILE A 152 -12.07 19.00 -5.18
C ILE A 152 -12.02 18.64 -6.67
N GLY A 153 -13.17 18.42 -7.29
CA GLY A 153 -13.31 18.03 -8.69
C GLY A 153 -14.10 16.73 -8.86
N SER A 154 -14.30 16.33 -10.09
CA SER A 154 -15.06 15.11 -10.39
C SER A 154 -14.43 13.86 -9.79
N GLY A 155 -15.25 12.94 -9.29
CA GLY A 155 -14.78 11.69 -8.69
C GLY A 155 -15.85 10.94 -7.93
N VAL A 156 -15.44 9.86 -7.27
CA VAL A 156 -16.29 9.14 -6.32
C VAL A 156 -15.89 9.57 -4.91
N TYR A 157 -16.88 9.87 -4.10
CA TYR A 157 -16.72 10.32 -2.74
C TYR A 157 -17.52 9.45 -1.79
N LEU A 158 -17.02 9.25 -0.58
CA LEU A 158 -17.79 8.75 0.55
C LEU A 158 -18.52 9.95 1.16
N VAL A 159 -19.83 9.83 1.24
CA VAL A 159 -20.72 10.89 1.75
C VAL A 159 -21.59 10.38 2.88
N GLN A 160 -22.04 11.29 3.74
CA GLN A 160 -23.06 11.01 4.74
C GLN A 160 -24.43 11.27 4.12
N VAL A 161 -25.30 10.26 4.18
CA VAL A 161 -26.70 10.34 3.76
C VAL A 161 -27.57 9.94 4.96
N GLY A 162 -28.16 10.90 5.64
CA GLY A 162 -28.81 10.64 6.92
C GLY A 162 -27.86 10.00 7.92
N GLU A 163 -28.16 8.80 8.41
CA GLU A 163 -27.31 8.03 9.31
C GLU A 163 -26.35 7.08 8.61
N THR A 164 -26.47 6.92 7.28
CA THR A 164 -25.67 5.98 6.50
C THR A 164 -24.49 6.66 5.80
N LYS A 165 -23.45 5.87 5.50
CA LYS A 165 -22.30 6.30 4.70
C LYS A 165 -22.39 5.60 3.36
N GLU A 166 -22.35 6.36 2.29
CA GLU A 166 -22.58 5.85 0.94
C GLU A 166 -21.56 6.42 -0.07
N LEU A 167 -21.28 5.67 -1.10
CA LEU A 167 -20.48 6.15 -2.21
C LEU A 167 -21.38 6.87 -3.23
N ARG A 168 -20.92 8.04 -3.70
CA ARG A 168 -21.57 8.81 -4.76
C ARG A 168 -20.54 9.32 -5.75
N ARG A 169 -20.91 9.32 -7.01
CA ARG A 169 -20.17 10.06 -8.02
C ARG A 169 -20.60 11.51 -7.95
N ILE A 170 -19.63 12.41 -7.83
CA ILE A 170 -19.87 13.85 -7.75
C ILE A 170 -19.11 14.53 -8.86
N GLN A 171 -19.80 15.42 -9.58
CA GLN A 171 -19.24 16.26 -10.63
C GLN A 171 -19.66 17.71 -10.36
N PRO A 172 -18.69 18.63 -10.13
CA PRO A 172 -18.97 20.06 -10.10
C PRO A 172 -19.49 20.55 -11.46
N LEU A 173 -20.53 21.36 -11.44
CA LEU A 173 -21.11 22.00 -12.60
C LEU A 173 -20.64 23.45 -12.73
N VAL A 174 -20.80 24.04 -13.91
CA VAL A 174 -20.33 25.40 -14.24
C VAL A 174 -21.04 26.48 -13.40
N ASP A 175 -22.28 26.22 -13.00
CA ASP A 175 -23.09 27.11 -12.17
C ASP A 175 -22.75 27.05 -10.68
N GLY A 176 -21.73 26.24 -10.30
CA GLY A 176 -21.31 26.05 -8.91
C GLY A 176 -22.11 25.01 -8.15
N THR A 177 -23.07 24.35 -8.77
CA THR A 177 -23.78 23.20 -8.19
C THR A 177 -23.03 21.90 -8.40
N LEU A 178 -23.48 20.84 -7.73
CA LEU A 178 -22.91 19.48 -7.81
C LEU A 178 -23.95 18.55 -8.42
N ASP A 179 -23.56 17.82 -9.46
CA ASP A 179 -24.29 16.65 -9.96
C ASP A 179 -23.84 15.44 -9.12
N ILE A 180 -24.77 14.89 -8.36
CA ILE A 180 -24.55 13.77 -7.43
C ILE A 180 -25.36 12.58 -7.92
N ARG A 181 -24.69 11.46 -8.18
CA ARG A 181 -25.32 10.28 -8.75
C ARG A 181 -24.68 8.97 -8.30
N ILE A 182 -25.40 7.89 -8.52
CA ILE A 182 -24.91 6.51 -8.48
C ILE A 182 -24.47 6.09 -9.89
N ASP A 183 -23.59 5.09 -9.97
CA ASP A 183 -23.11 4.57 -11.27
C ASP A 183 -23.98 3.43 -11.82
N ASN A 184 -24.87 2.85 -11.01
CA ASN A 184 -25.70 1.74 -11.41
C ASN A 184 -26.86 2.19 -12.32
N PRO A 185 -26.87 1.83 -13.62
CA PRO A 185 -27.88 2.27 -14.55
C PRO A 185 -29.27 1.66 -14.29
N LYS A 186 -29.35 0.64 -13.44
CA LYS A 186 -30.63 0.00 -13.06
C LYS A 186 -31.30 0.68 -11.86
N ARG A 187 -30.63 1.64 -11.23
CA ARG A 187 -31.12 2.43 -10.11
C ARG A 187 -31.03 3.91 -10.45
N PHE A 188 -31.93 4.70 -9.92
CA PHE A 188 -31.97 6.13 -10.17
C PHE A 188 -31.84 6.87 -8.82
N ALA A 189 -30.72 7.51 -8.63
CA ALA A 189 -30.49 8.47 -7.57
C ALA A 189 -29.56 9.54 -8.11
N ASN A 190 -30.17 10.53 -8.78
CA ASN A 190 -29.46 11.73 -9.25
C ASN A 190 -30.02 12.92 -8.49
N GLU A 191 -29.14 13.73 -7.96
CA GLU A 191 -29.48 14.94 -7.22
C GLU A 191 -28.57 16.08 -7.68
N ILE A 192 -29.14 17.26 -7.82
CA ILE A 192 -28.39 18.50 -7.98
C ILE A 192 -28.42 19.21 -6.63
N ALA A 193 -27.27 19.46 -6.05
CA ALA A 193 -27.13 20.10 -4.75
C ALA A 193 -26.03 21.14 -4.74
N THR A 194 -26.03 21.99 -3.73
CA THR A 194 -24.92 22.88 -3.40
C THR A 194 -23.97 22.20 -2.43
N ASP A 195 -22.71 22.62 -2.41
CA ASP A 195 -21.64 21.98 -1.60
C ASP A 195 -21.96 21.98 -0.08
N ASP A 196 -22.72 22.97 0.39
CA ASP A 196 -23.17 23.11 1.79
C ASP A 196 -24.23 22.07 2.22
N LYS A 197 -24.88 21.41 1.27
CA LYS A 197 -25.93 20.41 1.53
C LYS A 197 -25.42 18.98 1.63
N ILE A 198 -24.14 18.74 1.35
CA ILE A 198 -23.56 17.41 1.35
C ILE A 198 -22.38 17.33 2.32
N VAL A 199 -22.34 16.29 3.13
CA VAL A 199 -21.23 16.02 4.04
C VAL A 199 -20.27 15.02 3.38
N ILE A 200 -19.11 15.51 2.98
CA ILE A 200 -18.05 14.69 2.39
C ILE A 200 -17.20 14.08 3.50
N LEU A 201 -17.10 12.75 3.52
CA LEU A 201 -16.29 12.00 4.47
C LEU A 201 -14.93 11.60 3.91
N GLY A 202 -14.76 11.66 2.58
CA GLY A 202 -13.51 11.39 1.91
C GLY A 202 -13.66 11.18 0.41
N LYS A 203 -12.54 11.25 -0.32
CA LYS A 203 -12.47 10.97 -1.75
C LYS A 203 -11.93 9.57 -1.99
N VAL A 204 -12.59 8.81 -2.85
CA VAL A 204 -12.13 7.48 -3.29
C VAL A 204 -10.91 7.64 -4.18
N LEU A 205 -9.84 6.90 -3.86
CA LEU A 205 -8.61 6.87 -4.63
C LEU A 205 -8.49 5.59 -5.47
N SER A 206 -8.93 4.45 -4.91
CA SER A 206 -8.78 3.15 -5.56
C SER A 206 -9.77 2.13 -4.98
N THR A 207 -9.95 1.03 -5.71
CA THR A 207 -10.68 -0.16 -5.25
C THR A 207 -9.74 -1.34 -5.21
N VAL A 208 -9.90 -2.19 -4.21
CA VAL A 208 -9.23 -3.49 -4.09
C VAL A 208 -10.26 -4.57 -4.31
N SER A 209 -10.08 -5.34 -5.37
CA SER A 209 -10.96 -6.48 -5.69
C SER A 209 -10.20 -7.78 -5.54
N VAL A 210 -10.75 -8.72 -4.78
CA VAL A 210 -10.21 -10.08 -4.67
C VAL A 210 -10.94 -10.95 -5.68
N LYS A 211 -10.22 -11.52 -6.66
CA LYS A 211 -10.75 -12.54 -7.55
C LYS A 211 -10.36 -13.92 -7.03
N HIS A 212 -11.33 -14.72 -6.65
CA HIS A 212 -11.11 -16.15 -6.45
C HIS A 212 -11.05 -16.83 -7.83
N ILE A 213 -9.89 -17.36 -8.19
CA ILE A 213 -9.72 -18.21 -9.38
C ILE A 213 -10.04 -19.63 -8.93
N ARG A 214 -11.15 -20.15 -9.44
CA ARG A 214 -11.54 -21.57 -9.29
C ARG A 214 -10.88 -22.41 -10.36
#